data_d1924070f27efa96d31a9d978cabd51e
#
_entry.id   d1924070f27efa96d31a9d978cabd51e
#
_cell.length_a   1.000
_cell.length_b   1.000
_cell.length_c   1.000
_cell.angle_alpha   90.00
_cell.angle_beta   90.00
_cell.angle_gamma   90.00
#
_symmetry.space_group_name_H-M   'P 1'
#
loop_
_entity.id
_entity.type
_entity.pdbx_description
1 polymer ?
#
loop_
_entity_poly.entity_id
_entity_poly.type
_entity_poly.pdbx_seq_one_letter_code
_entity_poly.pdbx_strand_id
1 'polypeptide(L)'
;MLEIPTIKIVPPSDNEPVIQSITGIGSYDWIIFTSPNGVTHFFDYFFKAYRDIRDLGNMHFAAVGPATAKKLEDLNLAIDLMPKVYTAEAAAQALLKYQNVENVSVLLARAEESNSELPKLLEAQGAIVDDIPFYKTVPETEDRNGAVEAFEEGGANWITFASSSAVKNFDARFGLVEICKKNPELKLASIGPETTKALRELDLPPTVEAKDHTITGLSKALLKSTN
;
A
#
# COMPACT_ATOMS: atom_id res chain seq x y z
N MET A 1 5.59 -3.03 23.39
CA MET A 1 4.68 -3.14 22.22
C MET A 1 5.33 -4.14 21.26
N LEU A 2 4.57 -5.13 20.81
CA LEU A 2 5.01 -6.10 19.81
C LEU A 2 4.46 -5.68 18.45
N GLU A 3 5.29 -5.71 17.41
CA GLU A 3 4.87 -5.50 16.02
C GLU A 3 4.88 -6.85 15.31
N ILE A 4 3.69 -7.36 15.00
CA ILE A 4 3.52 -8.64 14.31
C ILE A 4 3.10 -8.34 12.86
N PRO A 5 4.02 -8.44 11.89
CA PRO A 5 3.68 -8.28 10.49
C PRO A 5 2.71 -9.39 10.05
N THR A 6 1.61 -9.02 9.43
CA THR A 6 0.64 -9.98 8.86
C THR A 6 0.77 -10.13 7.35
N ILE A 7 1.53 -9.25 6.74
CA ILE A 7 1.86 -9.28 5.31
C ILE A 7 3.35 -9.02 5.11
N LYS A 8 3.87 -9.50 3.98
CA LYS A 8 5.17 -9.11 3.44
C LYS A 8 5.05 -8.72 1.97
N ILE A 9 5.95 -7.85 1.56
CA ILE A 9 6.10 -7.45 0.17
C ILE A 9 7.18 -8.33 -0.45
N VAL A 10 6.88 -8.91 -1.60
CA VAL A 10 7.79 -9.77 -2.36
C VAL A 10 7.82 -9.34 -3.83
N PRO A 11 8.82 -9.76 -4.62
CA PRO A 11 8.82 -9.56 -6.08
C PRO A 11 7.53 -10.09 -6.71
N PRO A 12 7.11 -9.55 -7.87
CA PRO A 12 5.92 -10.05 -8.58
C PRO A 12 6.11 -11.51 -9.01
N SER A 13 5.01 -12.17 -9.36
CA SER A 13 5.01 -13.57 -9.81
C SER A 13 5.78 -13.77 -11.12
N ASP A 14 5.77 -12.76 -11.99
CA ASP A 14 6.53 -12.68 -13.23
C ASP A 14 7.33 -11.39 -13.27
N ASN A 15 8.66 -11.50 -13.39
CA ASN A 15 9.57 -10.38 -13.47
C ASN A 15 9.83 -9.90 -14.92
N GLU A 16 9.44 -10.65 -15.93
CA GLU A 16 9.74 -10.32 -17.32
C GLU A 16 9.13 -8.97 -17.75
N PRO A 17 7.84 -8.66 -17.46
CA PRO A 17 7.26 -7.35 -17.76
C PRO A 17 7.97 -6.19 -17.06
N VAL A 18 8.45 -6.41 -15.82
CA VAL A 18 9.22 -5.41 -15.07
C VAL A 18 10.55 -5.12 -15.76
N ILE A 19 11.29 -6.17 -16.16
CA ILE A 19 12.58 -6.04 -16.84
C ILE A 19 12.39 -5.31 -18.18
N GLN A 20 11.36 -5.67 -18.95
CA GLN A 20 11.05 -5.03 -20.22
C GLN A 20 10.70 -3.54 -20.06
N SER A 21 9.86 -3.19 -19.08
CA SER A 21 9.49 -1.81 -18.81
C SER A 21 10.68 -0.97 -18.35
N ILE A 22 11.56 -1.52 -17.51
CA ILE A 22 12.78 -0.83 -17.06
C ILE A 22 13.76 -0.65 -18.22
N THR A 23 14.01 -1.67 -19.03
CA THR A 23 14.92 -1.55 -20.19
C THR A 23 14.39 -0.60 -21.26
N GLY A 24 13.08 -0.50 -21.41
CA GLY A 24 12.39 0.42 -22.31
C GLY A 24 12.00 1.75 -21.67
N ILE A 25 12.58 2.12 -20.52
CA ILE A 25 12.11 3.24 -19.70
C ILE A 25 12.00 4.57 -20.45
N GLY A 26 12.89 4.82 -21.39
CA GLY A 26 12.89 6.04 -22.20
C GLY A 26 11.73 6.16 -23.20
N SER A 27 10.89 5.15 -23.36
CA SER A 27 9.70 5.18 -24.22
C SER A 27 8.44 5.70 -23.54
N TYR A 28 8.48 5.90 -22.21
CA TYR A 28 7.34 6.40 -21.46
C TYR A 28 7.38 7.90 -21.29
N ASP A 29 6.22 8.56 -21.44
CA ASP A 29 6.03 9.97 -21.15
C ASP A 29 5.72 10.20 -19.67
N TRP A 30 5.01 9.24 -19.06
CA TRP A 30 4.56 9.30 -17.68
C TRP A 30 4.85 8.01 -16.92
N ILE A 31 5.15 8.17 -15.65
CA ILE A 31 5.05 7.09 -14.67
C ILE A 31 4.11 7.50 -13.54
N ILE A 32 3.16 6.62 -13.21
CA ILE A 32 2.17 6.85 -12.15
C ILE A 32 2.38 5.83 -11.04
N PHE A 33 2.62 6.33 -9.85
CA PHE A 33 2.74 5.53 -8.64
C PHE A 33 1.48 5.67 -7.79
N THR A 34 0.84 4.54 -7.49
CA THR A 34 -0.36 4.51 -6.64
C THR A 34 -0.06 4.20 -5.18
N SER A 35 1.20 3.85 -4.85
CA SER A 35 1.63 3.52 -3.49
C SER A 35 3.11 3.81 -3.25
N PRO A 36 3.53 4.02 -1.98
CA PRO A 36 4.95 4.15 -1.61
C PRO A 36 5.77 2.91 -1.97
N ASN A 37 5.18 1.71 -1.88
CA ASN A 37 5.85 0.45 -2.26
C ASN A 37 6.12 0.39 -3.76
N GLY A 38 5.20 0.89 -4.60
CA GLY A 38 5.43 1.02 -6.04
C GLY A 38 6.68 1.83 -6.35
N VAL A 39 6.86 2.99 -5.68
CA VAL A 39 8.07 3.81 -5.81
C VAL A 39 9.31 3.01 -5.39
N THR A 40 9.29 2.41 -4.19
CA THR A 40 10.44 1.66 -3.68
C THR A 40 10.86 0.56 -4.64
N HIS A 41 9.93 -0.31 -5.04
CA HIS A 41 10.25 -1.45 -5.89
C HIS A 41 10.61 -1.06 -7.33
N PHE A 42 9.98 0.00 -7.88
CA PHE A 42 10.40 0.54 -9.16
C PHE A 42 11.88 0.97 -9.13
N PHE A 43 12.29 1.74 -8.14
CA PHE A 43 13.68 2.21 -8.04
C PHE A 43 14.66 1.10 -7.67
N ASP A 44 14.22 0.06 -6.94
CA ASP A 44 15.04 -1.15 -6.71
C ASP A 44 15.38 -1.87 -8.03
N TYR A 45 14.44 -1.96 -8.99
CA TYR A 45 14.72 -2.51 -10.32
C TYR A 45 15.47 -1.53 -11.19
N PHE A 46 15.12 -0.26 -11.18
CA PHE A 46 15.77 0.78 -11.98
C PHE A 46 17.26 0.87 -11.67
N PHE A 47 17.65 0.95 -10.41
CA PHE A 47 19.07 1.06 -10.03
C PHE A 47 19.86 -0.25 -10.17
N LYS A 48 19.24 -1.38 -10.45
CA LYS A 48 19.92 -2.58 -10.91
C LYS A 48 20.33 -2.49 -12.39
N ALA A 49 19.54 -1.81 -13.20
CA ALA A 49 19.78 -1.63 -14.64
C ALA A 49 20.60 -0.36 -14.95
N TYR A 50 20.34 0.71 -14.24
CA TYR A 50 20.91 2.05 -14.45
C TYR A 50 21.66 2.54 -13.21
N ARG A 51 22.71 3.34 -13.44
CA ARG A 51 23.52 3.92 -12.35
C ARG A 51 23.12 5.34 -11.99
N ASP A 52 22.37 5.99 -12.86
CA ASP A 52 22.07 7.41 -12.75
C ASP A 52 20.57 7.65 -12.93
N ILE A 53 19.99 8.43 -12.04
CA ILE A 53 18.55 8.79 -12.09
C ILE A 53 18.22 9.60 -13.35
N ARG A 54 19.21 10.25 -13.97
CA ARG A 54 19.07 10.97 -15.23
C ARG A 54 18.74 10.08 -16.42
N ASP A 55 18.95 8.77 -16.30
CA ASP A 55 18.55 7.77 -17.30
C ASP A 55 17.01 7.65 -17.42
N LEU A 56 16.24 8.23 -16.48
CA LEU A 56 14.78 8.41 -16.58
C LEU A 56 14.39 9.44 -17.68
N GLY A 57 15.33 10.28 -18.12
CA GLY A 57 15.08 11.29 -19.15
C GLY A 57 14.12 12.39 -18.70
N ASN A 58 13.19 12.78 -19.60
CA ASN A 58 12.21 13.85 -19.35
C ASN A 58 10.83 13.29 -18.94
N MET A 59 10.79 12.14 -18.31
CA MET A 59 9.57 11.49 -17.88
C MET A 59 8.86 12.31 -16.80
N HIS A 60 7.54 12.42 -16.89
CA HIS A 60 6.70 13.04 -15.87
C HIS A 60 6.31 12.06 -14.79
N PHE A 61 6.19 12.57 -13.55
CA PHE A 61 5.86 11.77 -12.37
C PHE A 61 4.49 12.14 -11.81
N ALA A 62 3.64 11.13 -11.63
CA ALA A 62 2.40 11.26 -10.89
C ALA A 62 2.40 10.38 -9.63
N ALA A 63 1.91 10.93 -8.52
CA ALA A 63 1.78 10.22 -7.26
C ALA A 63 0.34 10.26 -6.77
N VAL A 64 -0.25 9.10 -6.51
CA VAL A 64 -1.59 9.02 -5.92
C VAL A 64 -1.47 9.01 -4.41
N GLY A 65 -1.45 10.21 -3.84
CA GLY A 65 -1.42 10.43 -2.40
C GLY A 65 -0.07 10.89 -1.83
N PRO A 66 -0.12 11.56 -0.65
CA PRO A 66 1.01 12.29 -0.09
C PRO A 66 2.16 11.37 0.36
N ALA A 67 1.88 10.17 0.84
CA ALA A 67 2.92 9.22 1.24
C ALA A 67 3.73 8.72 0.03
N THR A 68 3.07 8.56 -1.13
CA THR A 68 3.71 8.21 -2.41
C THR A 68 4.54 9.37 -2.93
N ALA A 69 3.98 10.57 -2.89
CA ALA A 69 4.66 11.81 -3.25
C ALA A 69 5.94 12.00 -2.43
N LYS A 70 5.85 11.85 -1.11
CA LYS A 70 6.99 11.96 -0.20
C LYS A 70 8.14 11.01 -0.56
N LYS A 71 7.84 9.79 -1.01
CA LYS A 71 8.86 8.83 -1.44
C LYS A 71 9.64 9.29 -2.69
N LEU A 72 8.97 9.96 -3.63
CA LEU A 72 9.62 10.55 -4.81
C LEU A 72 10.45 11.78 -4.43
N GLU A 73 9.91 12.65 -3.56
CA GLU A 73 10.63 13.81 -3.04
C GLU A 73 11.91 13.41 -2.27
N ASP A 74 11.89 12.31 -1.53
CA ASP A 74 13.05 11.77 -0.81
C ASP A 74 14.16 11.31 -1.79
N LEU A 75 13.83 11.06 -3.06
CA LEU A 75 14.75 10.80 -4.16
C LEU A 75 15.13 12.09 -4.94
N ASN A 76 14.71 13.27 -4.46
CA ASN A 76 14.85 14.57 -5.13
C ASN A 76 14.16 14.64 -6.51
N LEU A 77 13.08 13.89 -6.69
CA LEU A 77 12.24 13.96 -7.89
C LEU A 77 11.05 14.90 -7.65
N ALA A 78 10.85 15.82 -8.58
CA ALA A 78 9.66 16.65 -8.59
C ALA A 78 8.44 15.83 -9.04
N ILE A 79 7.28 16.15 -8.49
CA ILE A 79 6.01 15.53 -8.85
C ILE A 79 5.24 16.50 -9.72
N ASP A 80 4.93 16.08 -10.95
CA ASP A 80 4.18 16.92 -11.90
C ASP A 80 2.69 16.90 -11.59
N LEU A 81 2.19 15.77 -11.03
CA LEU A 81 0.77 15.59 -10.78
C LEU A 81 0.49 14.79 -9.52
N MET A 82 -0.37 15.36 -8.65
CA MET A 82 -1.00 14.67 -7.53
C MET A 82 -2.50 15.02 -7.50
N PRO A 83 -3.42 14.04 -7.55
CA PRO A 83 -4.85 14.31 -7.47
C PRO A 83 -5.24 14.81 -6.08
N LYS A 84 -6.34 15.58 -5.98
CA LYS A 84 -6.86 16.07 -4.69
C LYS A 84 -7.54 14.98 -3.86
N VAL A 85 -8.07 13.97 -4.54
CA VAL A 85 -8.68 12.75 -3.95
C VAL A 85 -7.87 11.57 -4.47
N TYR A 86 -7.55 10.62 -3.60
CA TYR A 86 -6.58 9.56 -3.88
C TYR A 86 -7.26 8.29 -4.42
N THR A 87 -8.04 8.48 -5.50
CA THR A 87 -8.75 7.40 -6.23
C THR A 87 -8.25 7.26 -7.65
N ALA A 88 -8.56 6.14 -8.30
CA ALA A 88 -8.23 5.86 -9.69
C ALA A 88 -8.85 6.91 -10.63
N GLU A 89 -10.13 7.23 -10.41
CA GLU A 89 -10.87 8.20 -11.20
C GLU A 89 -10.26 9.60 -11.08
N ALA A 90 -9.95 10.02 -9.83
CA ALA A 90 -9.38 11.34 -9.60
C ALA A 90 -7.97 11.46 -10.20
N ALA A 91 -7.18 10.38 -10.20
CA ALA A 91 -5.87 10.34 -10.84
C ALA A 91 -5.99 10.45 -12.36
N ALA A 92 -6.88 9.66 -12.98
CA ALA A 92 -7.16 9.76 -14.41
C ALA A 92 -7.65 11.16 -14.80
N GLN A 93 -8.65 11.70 -14.10
CA GLN A 93 -9.19 13.04 -14.36
C GLN A 93 -8.13 14.14 -14.20
N ALA A 94 -7.24 14.01 -13.21
CA ALA A 94 -6.17 14.96 -13.02
C ALA A 94 -5.19 14.96 -14.19
N LEU A 95 -4.82 13.78 -14.72
CA LEU A 95 -3.96 13.66 -15.89
C LEU A 95 -4.64 14.21 -17.16
N LEU A 96 -5.91 13.87 -17.40
CA LEU A 96 -6.70 14.39 -18.52
C LEU A 96 -6.85 15.92 -18.50
N LYS A 97 -6.88 16.51 -17.31
CA LYS A 97 -6.89 17.97 -17.15
C LYS A 97 -5.51 18.59 -17.38
N TYR A 98 -4.44 17.86 -17.07
CA TYR A 98 -3.07 18.32 -17.25
C TYR A 98 -2.71 18.40 -18.74
N GLN A 99 -3.07 17.36 -19.53
CA GLN A 99 -2.82 17.29 -20.96
C GLN A 99 -3.78 16.35 -21.71
N ASN A 100 -3.79 16.45 -23.05
CA ASN A 100 -4.35 15.39 -23.89
C ASN A 100 -3.47 14.12 -23.74
N VAL A 101 -4.10 12.97 -23.55
CA VAL A 101 -3.40 11.69 -23.32
C VAL A 101 -3.43 10.75 -24.55
N GLU A 102 -4.00 11.17 -25.65
CA GLU A 102 -4.03 10.37 -26.88
C GLU A 102 -2.60 10.07 -27.35
N ASN A 103 -2.28 8.78 -27.51
CA ASN A 103 -0.94 8.26 -27.83
C ASN A 103 0.15 8.58 -26.79
N VAL A 104 -0.21 9.01 -25.57
CA VAL A 104 0.74 9.20 -24.47
C VAL A 104 1.04 7.85 -23.84
N SER A 105 2.34 7.53 -23.69
CA SER A 105 2.81 6.28 -23.09
C SER A 105 2.91 6.42 -21.58
N VAL A 106 2.14 5.61 -20.86
CA VAL A 106 2.01 5.66 -19.39
C VAL A 106 2.43 4.33 -18.76
N LEU A 107 3.43 4.38 -17.89
CA LEU A 107 3.78 3.26 -17.04
C LEU A 107 3.06 3.38 -15.69
N LEU A 108 2.30 2.36 -15.31
CA LEU A 108 1.72 2.23 -13.97
C LEU A 108 2.57 1.25 -13.16
N ALA A 109 3.32 1.75 -12.16
CA ALA A 109 4.12 0.91 -11.27
C ALA A 109 3.33 0.57 -10.01
N ARG A 110 2.72 -0.64 -9.96
CA ARG A 110 1.73 -1.00 -8.95
C ARG A 110 1.96 -2.39 -8.33
N ALA A 111 1.08 -2.75 -7.38
CA ALA A 111 0.99 -4.11 -6.87
C ALA A 111 0.36 -5.06 -7.90
N GLU A 112 0.73 -6.34 -7.86
CA GLU A 112 0.14 -7.38 -8.73
C GLU A 112 -1.38 -7.49 -8.57
N GLU A 113 -1.90 -7.28 -7.35
CA GLU A 113 -3.33 -7.37 -7.04
C GLU A 113 -4.04 -6.00 -7.09
N SER A 114 -3.60 -5.08 -7.96
CA SER A 114 -4.26 -3.78 -8.13
C SER A 114 -5.52 -3.92 -8.99
N ASN A 115 -6.53 -3.05 -8.74
CA ASN A 115 -7.72 -3.00 -9.60
C ASN A 115 -7.37 -2.44 -10.99
N SER A 116 -8.14 -2.83 -11.99
CA SER A 116 -7.92 -2.41 -13.39
C SER A 116 -8.66 -1.11 -13.78
N GLU A 117 -9.07 -0.30 -12.82
CA GLU A 117 -9.87 0.89 -13.09
C GLU A 117 -9.05 2.02 -13.71
N LEU A 118 -7.91 2.35 -13.11
CA LEU A 118 -7.04 3.42 -13.62
C LEU A 118 -6.52 3.17 -15.04
N PRO A 119 -5.96 1.97 -15.38
CA PRO A 119 -5.56 1.71 -16.75
C PRO A 119 -6.72 1.82 -17.73
N LYS A 120 -7.89 1.25 -17.43
CA LYS A 120 -9.08 1.33 -18.31
C LYS A 120 -9.55 2.77 -18.56
N LEU A 121 -9.50 3.61 -17.54
CA LEU A 121 -9.90 5.01 -17.68
C LEU A 121 -8.94 5.79 -18.60
N LEU A 122 -7.64 5.52 -18.53
CA LEU A 122 -6.64 6.15 -19.38
C LEU A 122 -6.68 5.62 -20.81
N GLU A 123 -6.78 4.32 -20.99
CA GLU A 123 -6.91 3.65 -22.30
C GLU A 123 -8.17 4.12 -23.05
N ALA A 124 -9.29 4.29 -22.34
CA ALA A 124 -10.52 4.81 -22.92
C ALA A 124 -10.38 6.24 -23.48
N GLN A 125 -9.33 6.97 -23.09
CA GLN A 125 -8.99 8.30 -23.59
C GLN A 125 -7.82 8.29 -24.58
N GLY A 126 -7.41 7.09 -25.03
CA GLY A 126 -6.39 6.92 -26.07
C GLY A 126 -4.94 6.86 -25.55
N ALA A 127 -4.71 6.77 -24.25
CA ALA A 127 -3.39 6.53 -23.70
C ALA A 127 -2.91 5.08 -23.99
N ILE A 128 -1.61 4.91 -24.17
CA ILE A 128 -0.94 3.60 -24.25
C ILE A 128 -0.46 3.29 -22.84
N VAL A 129 -1.09 2.30 -22.19
CA VAL A 129 -0.85 2.03 -20.76
C VAL A 129 -0.20 0.67 -20.56
N ASP A 130 0.99 0.69 -19.95
CA ASP A 130 1.64 -0.51 -19.41
C ASP A 130 1.37 -0.59 -17.90
N ASP A 131 0.46 -1.49 -17.53
CA ASP A 131 0.11 -1.75 -16.12
C ASP A 131 0.98 -2.88 -15.56
N ILE A 132 2.11 -2.51 -14.94
CA ILE A 132 3.17 -3.44 -14.57
C ILE A 132 3.19 -3.69 -13.06
N PRO A 133 3.12 -4.96 -12.63
CA PRO A 133 3.27 -5.33 -11.24
C PRO A 133 4.76 -5.29 -10.83
N PHE A 134 5.15 -4.30 -10.02
CA PHE A 134 6.50 -4.19 -9.48
C PHE A 134 6.69 -4.96 -8.17
N TYR A 135 5.61 -5.33 -7.53
CA TYR A 135 5.61 -6.10 -6.29
C TYR A 135 4.29 -6.82 -6.08
N LYS A 136 4.30 -7.75 -5.14
CA LYS A 136 3.12 -8.47 -4.69
C LYS A 136 3.07 -8.49 -3.16
N THR A 137 1.87 -8.45 -2.62
CA THR A 137 1.62 -8.55 -1.19
C THR A 137 1.20 -9.97 -0.86
N VAL A 138 1.92 -10.64 0.05
CA VAL A 138 1.58 -12.00 0.48
C VAL A 138 1.47 -12.05 2.01
N PRO A 139 0.75 -13.03 2.58
CA PRO A 139 0.75 -13.23 4.03
C PRO A 139 2.16 -13.46 4.56
N GLU A 140 2.48 -12.83 5.70
CA GLU A 140 3.71 -13.13 6.44
C GLU A 140 3.48 -14.34 7.33
N THR A 141 4.31 -15.36 7.18
CA THR A 141 4.22 -16.61 7.96
C THR A 141 5.41 -16.83 8.88
N GLU A 142 6.47 -16.05 8.70
CA GLU A 142 7.69 -16.16 9.49
C GLU A 142 7.66 -15.21 10.70
N ASP A 143 8.30 -15.60 11.79
CA ASP A 143 8.58 -14.72 12.94
C ASP A 143 10.00 -14.17 12.82
N ARG A 144 10.17 -13.05 12.12
CA ARG A 144 11.49 -12.47 11.84
C ARG A 144 12.07 -11.66 12.99
N ASN A 145 11.24 -11.28 13.94
CA ASN A 145 11.63 -10.37 15.03
C ASN A 145 11.32 -10.93 16.44
N GLY A 146 10.93 -12.19 16.53
CA GLY A 146 10.57 -12.84 17.81
C GLY A 146 9.26 -12.31 18.41
N ALA A 147 8.50 -11.51 17.68
CA ALA A 147 7.28 -10.92 18.20
C ALA A 147 6.11 -11.91 18.28
N VAL A 148 6.10 -12.92 17.41
CA VAL A 148 5.09 -13.99 17.45
C VAL A 148 5.33 -14.87 18.64
N GLU A 149 6.56 -15.34 18.84
CA GLU A 149 6.95 -16.14 20.01
C GLU A 149 6.61 -15.40 21.31
N ALA A 150 7.01 -14.12 21.42
CA ALA A 150 6.70 -13.31 22.60
C ALA A 150 5.19 -13.09 22.80
N PHE A 151 4.40 -13.04 21.73
CA PHE A 151 2.95 -12.96 21.82
C PHE A 151 2.32 -14.27 22.26
N GLU A 152 2.79 -15.40 21.76
CA GLU A 152 2.31 -16.75 22.13
C GLU A 152 2.61 -17.08 23.60
N GLU A 153 3.79 -16.68 24.10
CA GLU A 153 4.19 -16.91 25.50
C GLU A 153 3.53 -15.91 26.47
N GLY A 154 3.51 -14.64 26.13
CA GLY A 154 3.11 -13.55 27.04
C GLY A 154 1.69 -13.02 26.82
N GLY A 155 1.07 -13.33 25.70
CA GLY A 155 -0.23 -12.78 25.31
C GLY A 155 -0.20 -11.28 25.08
N ALA A 156 -1.38 -10.66 25.11
CA ALA A 156 -1.53 -9.21 25.00
C ALA A 156 -2.77 -8.73 25.76
N ASN A 157 -2.72 -7.50 26.29
CA ASN A 157 -3.92 -6.84 26.83
C ASN A 157 -4.72 -6.12 25.72
N TRP A 158 -4.01 -5.72 24.67
CA TRP A 158 -4.59 -5.04 23.50
C TRP A 158 -4.00 -5.59 22.20
N ILE A 159 -4.87 -5.79 21.20
CA ILE A 159 -4.44 -5.94 19.81
C ILE A 159 -4.99 -4.76 19.00
N THR A 160 -4.13 -4.13 18.20
CA THR A 160 -4.47 -2.97 17.39
C THR A 160 -4.38 -3.30 15.91
N PHE A 161 -5.38 -2.91 15.15
CA PHE A 161 -5.43 -3.13 13.72
C PHE A 161 -5.46 -1.81 12.95
N ALA A 162 -4.50 -1.65 12.04
CA ALA A 162 -4.35 -0.47 11.20
C ALA A 162 -4.99 -0.64 9.80
N SER A 163 -5.59 -1.78 9.50
CA SER A 163 -6.33 -2.02 8.26
C SER A 163 -7.25 -3.24 8.37
N SER A 164 -8.26 -3.31 7.50
CA SER A 164 -9.14 -4.49 7.39
C SER A 164 -8.38 -5.75 6.95
N SER A 165 -7.37 -5.61 6.08
CA SER A 165 -6.52 -6.72 5.66
C SER A 165 -5.66 -7.26 6.81
N ALA A 166 -5.19 -6.39 7.71
CA ALA A 166 -4.47 -6.84 8.90
C ALA A 166 -5.34 -7.72 9.82
N VAL A 167 -6.62 -7.38 9.98
CA VAL A 167 -7.59 -8.21 10.72
C VAL A 167 -7.70 -9.59 10.08
N LYS A 168 -7.98 -9.64 8.78
CA LYS A 168 -8.18 -10.90 8.04
C LYS A 168 -6.94 -11.79 8.06
N ASN A 169 -5.77 -11.20 7.82
CA ASN A 169 -4.51 -11.94 7.82
C ASN A 169 -4.09 -12.41 9.21
N PHE A 170 -4.36 -11.60 10.24
CA PHE A 170 -4.11 -12.00 11.63
C PHE A 170 -5.03 -13.15 12.03
N ASP A 171 -6.32 -13.07 11.72
CA ASP A 171 -7.27 -14.15 12.00
C ASP A 171 -6.91 -15.44 11.26
N ALA A 172 -6.57 -15.35 9.98
CA ALA A 172 -6.15 -16.50 9.19
C ALA A 172 -4.88 -17.16 9.71
N ARG A 173 -3.95 -16.38 10.29
CA ARG A 173 -2.68 -16.90 10.82
C ARG A 173 -2.79 -17.43 12.24
N PHE A 174 -3.52 -16.74 13.11
CA PHE A 174 -3.50 -16.99 14.57
C PHE A 174 -4.87 -17.40 15.13
N GLY A 175 -5.97 -17.28 14.37
CA GLY A 175 -7.31 -17.55 14.87
C GLY A 175 -7.75 -16.53 15.91
N LEU A 176 -7.90 -15.27 15.51
CA LEU A 176 -8.26 -14.14 16.39
C LEU A 176 -9.50 -14.43 17.23
N VAL A 177 -10.50 -15.08 16.63
CA VAL A 177 -11.75 -15.47 17.33
C VAL A 177 -11.46 -16.40 18.50
N GLU A 178 -10.60 -17.40 18.31
CA GLU A 178 -10.25 -18.36 19.38
C GLU A 178 -9.35 -17.71 20.44
N ILE A 179 -8.47 -16.79 20.04
CA ILE A 179 -7.66 -16.00 20.98
C ILE A 179 -8.56 -15.18 21.91
N CYS A 180 -9.55 -14.46 21.35
CA CYS A 180 -10.48 -13.65 22.13
C CYS A 180 -11.38 -14.51 23.04
N LYS A 181 -11.82 -15.69 22.60
CA LYS A 181 -12.59 -16.62 23.45
C LYS A 181 -11.77 -17.12 24.65
N LYS A 182 -10.48 -17.43 24.44
CA LYS A 182 -9.57 -17.87 25.51
C LYS A 182 -9.17 -16.74 26.46
N ASN A 183 -9.21 -15.50 26.00
CA ASN A 183 -8.79 -14.31 26.74
C ASN A 183 -9.90 -13.25 26.73
N PRO A 184 -10.95 -13.37 27.55
CA PRO A 184 -12.10 -12.44 27.57
C PRO A 184 -11.73 -10.98 27.91
N GLU A 185 -10.60 -10.77 28.60
CA GLU A 185 -10.07 -9.46 28.97
C GLU A 185 -9.28 -8.78 27.84
N LEU A 186 -8.97 -9.50 26.74
CA LEU A 186 -8.26 -8.97 25.59
C LEU A 186 -9.13 -7.92 24.89
N LYS A 187 -8.56 -6.73 24.69
CA LYS A 187 -9.23 -5.61 24.05
C LYS A 187 -8.73 -5.42 22.63
N LEU A 188 -9.65 -5.06 21.73
CA LEU A 188 -9.32 -4.80 20.33
C LEU A 188 -9.48 -3.30 20.03
N ALA A 189 -8.58 -2.77 19.20
CA ALA A 189 -8.68 -1.40 18.72
C ALA A 189 -8.51 -1.34 17.21
N SER A 190 -9.33 -0.51 16.57
CA SER A 190 -9.31 -0.30 15.12
C SER A 190 -8.95 1.14 14.77
N ILE A 191 -8.25 1.32 13.64
CA ILE A 191 -7.85 2.63 13.13
C ILE A 191 -9.03 3.41 12.53
N GLY A 192 -10.12 2.73 12.17
CA GLY A 192 -11.28 3.38 11.53
C GLY A 192 -12.35 2.39 11.07
N PRO A 193 -13.42 2.90 10.42
CA PRO A 193 -14.67 2.16 10.17
C PRO A 193 -14.50 0.91 9.31
N GLU A 194 -13.64 0.91 8.28
CA GLU A 194 -13.42 -0.28 7.46
C GLU A 194 -12.74 -1.42 8.25
N THR A 195 -11.82 -1.07 9.16
CA THR A 195 -11.18 -2.03 10.06
C THR A 195 -12.16 -2.54 11.11
N THR A 196 -13.01 -1.64 11.66
CA THR A 196 -14.10 -2.00 12.56
C THR A 196 -15.10 -2.96 11.90
N LYS A 197 -15.43 -2.71 10.63
CA LYS A 197 -16.30 -3.60 9.87
C LYS A 197 -15.72 -5.00 9.76
N ALA A 198 -14.43 -5.11 9.41
CA ALA A 198 -13.76 -6.41 9.32
C ALA A 198 -13.74 -7.17 10.66
N LEU A 199 -13.57 -6.48 11.79
CA LEU A 199 -13.69 -7.09 13.12
C LEU A 199 -15.10 -7.55 13.43
N ARG A 200 -16.12 -6.76 13.08
CA ARG A 200 -17.54 -7.13 13.26
C ARG A 200 -17.96 -8.31 12.40
N GLU A 201 -17.38 -8.49 11.20
CA GLU A 201 -17.59 -9.67 10.36
C GLU A 201 -17.12 -10.97 11.04
N LEU A 202 -16.21 -10.87 12.04
CA LEU A 202 -15.78 -11.96 12.90
C LEU A 202 -16.53 -12.04 14.24
N ASP A 203 -17.59 -11.26 14.43
CA ASP A 203 -18.31 -11.09 15.71
C ASP A 203 -17.42 -10.56 16.86
N LEU A 204 -16.36 -9.81 16.53
CA LEU A 204 -15.40 -9.22 17.46
C LEU A 204 -15.42 -7.68 17.38
N PRO A 205 -16.46 -6.99 17.89
CA PRO A 205 -16.49 -5.53 17.84
C PRO A 205 -15.30 -4.94 18.62
N PRO A 206 -14.59 -3.92 18.07
CA PRO A 206 -13.47 -3.33 18.80
C PRO A 206 -13.97 -2.57 20.04
N THR A 207 -13.16 -2.59 21.09
CA THR A 207 -13.36 -1.78 22.31
C THR A 207 -13.21 -0.29 22.01
N VAL A 208 -12.31 0.03 21.05
CA VAL A 208 -11.98 1.40 20.65
C VAL A 208 -11.82 1.49 19.13
N GLU A 209 -12.43 2.53 18.54
CA GLU A 209 -12.18 2.98 17.18
C GLU A 209 -11.56 4.38 17.22
N ALA A 210 -10.48 4.59 16.48
CA ALA A 210 -9.84 5.90 16.41
C ALA A 210 -10.71 6.91 15.64
N LYS A 211 -10.80 8.15 16.14
CA LYS A 211 -11.50 9.24 15.46
C LYS A 211 -10.69 9.78 14.28
N ASP A 212 -9.37 9.92 14.48
CA ASP A 212 -8.43 10.27 13.42
C ASP A 212 -7.86 8.96 12.88
N HIS A 213 -8.10 8.63 11.61
CA HIS A 213 -7.73 7.36 10.98
C HIS A 213 -6.23 7.32 10.64
N THR A 214 -5.41 7.56 11.67
CA THR A 214 -3.94 7.55 11.62
C THR A 214 -3.38 6.72 12.77
N ILE A 215 -2.14 6.28 12.65
CA ILE A 215 -1.44 5.56 13.74
C ILE A 215 -1.40 6.42 15.01
N THR A 216 -1.13 7.73 14.86
CA THR A 216 -1.16 8.68 15.99
C THR A 216 -2.55 8.78 16.61
N GLY A 217 -3.61 8.81 15.79
CA GLY A 217 -4.99 8.81 16.26
C GLY A 217 -5.35 7.54 17.02
N LEU A 218 -4.94 6.37 16.51
CA LEU A 218 -5.12 5.09 17.16
C LEU A 218 -4.40 5.03 18.52
N SER A 219 -3.14 5.49 18.58
CA SER A 219 -2.37 5.58 19.83
C SER A 219 -3.05 6.48 20.88
N LYS A 220 -3.55 7.65 20.45
CA LYS A 220 -4.30 8.56 21.33
C LYS A 220 -5.61 7.96 21.85
N ALA A 221 -6.31 7.20 21.00
CA ALA A 221 -7.54 6.52 21.39
C ALA A 221 -7.29 5.44 22.45
N LEU A 222 -6.23 4.64 22.30
CA LEU A 222 -5.78 3.67 23.27
C LEU A 222 -5.45 4.31 24.64
N LEU A 223 -4.64 5.34 24.66
CA LEU A 223 -4.24 6.01 25.90
C LEU A 223 -5.45 6.55 26.69
N LYS A 224 -6.50 7.02 25.98
CA LYS A 224 -7.74 7.48 26.63
C LYS A 224 -8.60 6.36 27.19
N SER A 225 -8.49 5.16 26.67
CA SER A 225 -9.29 4.02 27.12
C SER A 225 -8.61 3.18 28.20
N THR A 226 -7.34 3.49 28.52
CA THR A 226 -6.56 2.81 29.56
C THR A 226 -6.58 3.58 30.90
N ASN A 227 -7.07 4.83 30.86
CA ASN A 227 -7.33 5.68 32.04
C ASN A 227 -8.82 5.59 32.42
#